data_cf1967dab70de90530586404d0bf984e
#
_entry.id   cf1967dab70de90530586404d0bf984e
#
_cell.length_a   1.000
_cell.length_b   1.000
_cell.length_c   1.000
_cell.angle_alpha   90.00
_cell.angle_beta   90.00
_cell.angle_gamma   90.00
#
_symmetry.space_group_name_H-M   'P 1'
#
loop_
_entity.id
_entity.type
_entity.pdbx_description
1 polymer ?
#
loop_
_entity_poly.entity_id
_entity_poly.type
_entity_poly.pdbx_seq_one_letter_code
_entity_poly.pdbx_strand_id
1 'polypeptide(L)'
;MSKTFTAAEVSGHNKPDSLFITIDQDVYDVTKFQEDHPGGKKILMRVAGKDASKQFWKYHSEGVLKKWRPQLLVGSLDTKPKPAAPAPPAAASKPKPATPSTAVAKSSSPSHSEPPEALEPFGDQVPFGDPNWYQNYHSPYFNETHGTLRAEIREWVDTVIEPNVAEWDEKKEVPHEIYKEMGRRGYLAGLLGIKYPTQYSKENTIKCVPTEKWDLFHEMLLTDELSRAASGGFVWNMIGGFGIGCPPLIKFGNKKLLDRIIPGILAGDKRICLAITEPDAGSDVANLTCEAKLSDDGKHYIVNGEKKWITNGIWCDYFTTAVRTGGPGMEGVSLLLIERGPGVSTRRMDCQGVWSSGTTYIAFEDVKVPVENLIGKENKGFRVIMTNFNHERVGIIIQSLRFSRVCFEESVKYASKRKTFGKRLIEHPVIRLKLAHMARQIEASYSWLENLIYQCEKMDEAEAMLRLGGAIASLKAQATITFEFCAREASQIFGGLSYSRGGQGGKVERLYRDVRAYAIPGGSEEIMLDLSIRQSMRVAKAMGMKL
;
A
#
# COMPACT_ATOMS: atom_id res chain seq x y z
N MET A 1 1.96 36.94 -0.82
CA MET A 1 3.39 37.01 -1.21
C MET A 1 4.21 36.43 -0.06
N SER A 2 5.02 35.41 -0.29
CA SER A 2 5.90 34.86 0.72
C SER A 2 6.98 35.89 1.07
N LYS A 3 7.25 36.08 2.35
CA LYS A 3 8.26 37.00 2.85
C LYS A 3 9.65 36.44 2.53
N THR A 4 10.57 37.30 2.09
CA THR A 4 11.96 36.93 1.81
C THR A 4 12.84 37.43 2.94
N PHE A 5 13.75 36.59 3.43
CA PHE A 5 14.67 36.90 4.53
C PHE A 5 16.12 36.81 4.04
N THR A 6 16.95 37.72 4.51
CA THR A 6 18.40 37.57 4.40
C THR A 6 18.95 36.60 5.45
N ALA A 7 20.10 35.98 5.21
CA ALA A 7 20.74 35.13 6.21
C ALA A 7 21.09 35.89 7.50
N ALA A 8 21.35 37.20 7.41
CA ALA A 8 21.59 38.07 8.58
C ALA A 8 20.33 38.27 9.42
N GLU A 9 19.18 38.47 8.80
CA GLU A 9 17.90 38.57 9.51
C GLU A 9 17.58 37.26 10.23
N VAL A 10 17.69 36.10 9.55
CA VAL A 10 17.46 34.80 10.20
C VAL A 10 18.41 34.59 11.37
N SER A 11 19.68 35.00 11.27
CA SER A 11 20.67 34.84 12.35
C SER A 11 20.35 35.68 13.60
N GLY A 12 19.55 36.75 13.44
CA GLY A 12 19.05 37.55 14.56
C GLY A 12 17.98 36.83 15.41
N HIS A 13 17.30 35.83 14.84
CA HIS A 13 16.26 35.06 15.52
C HIS A 13 16.82 33.79 16.18
N ASN A 14 17.69 33.98 17.17
CA ASN A 14 18.45 32.89 17.82
C ASN A 14 18.21 32.78 19.34
N LYS A 15 17.11 33.39 19.85
CA LYS A 15 16.73 33.39 21.26
C LYS A 15 15.47 32.56 21.50
N PRO A 16 15.19 32.11 22.74
CA PRO A 16 14.01 31.33 23.09
C PRO A 16 12.68 32.00 22.74
N ASP A 17 12.62 33.29 22.77
CA ASP A 17 11.45 34.13 22.46
C ASP A 17 11.34 34.49 20.97
N SER A 18 12.37 34.18 20.19
CA SER A 18 12.40 34.41 18.74
C SER A 18 13.40 33.46 18.09
N LEU A 19 12.88 32.32 17.59
CA LEU A 19 13.70 31.18 17.14
C LEU A 19 13.33 30.76 15.73
N PHE A 20 14.19 31.18 14.77
CA PHE A 20 14.05 30.77 13.37
C PHE A 20 15.14 29.77 12.98
N ILE A 21 14.81 28.89 12.06
CA ILE A 21 15.74 27.98 11.41
C ILE A 21 15.50 27.98 9.90
N THR A 22 16.51 27.66 9.12
CA THR A 22 16.30 27.38 7.70
C THR A 22 16.46 25.89 7.41
N ILE A 23 15.59 25.39 6.55
CA ILE A 23 15.69 24.03 6.00
C ILE A 23 15.64 24.17 4.49
N ASP A 24 16.70 23.75 3.82
CA ASP A 24 17.00 24.01 2.42
C ASP A 24 17.03 25.53 2.12
N GLN A 25 15.98 26.10 1.56
CA GLN A 25 15.89 27.55 1.33
C GLN A 25 14.68 28.18 2.04
N ASP A 26 13.90 27.39 2.73
CA ASP A 26 12.72 27.85 3.45
C ASP A 26 13.07 28.28 4.88
N VAL A 27 12.42 29.32 5.38
CA VAL A 27 12.58 29.87 6.74
C VAL A 27 11.39 29.48 7.59
N TYR A 28 11.64 28.85 8.72
CA TYR A 28 10.64 28.34 9.65
C TYR A 28 10.74 29.05 11.00
N ASP A 29 9.63 29.55 11.51
CA ASP A 29 9.50 30.05 12.88
C ASP A 29 9.13 28.88 13.81
N VAL A 30 10.07 28.44 14.60
CA VAL A 30 9.90 27.36 15.58
C VAL A 30 9.84 27.85 17.02
N THR A 31 9.59 29.14 17.23
CA THR A 31 9.55 29.77 18.54
C THR A 31 8.55 29.09 19.48
N LYS A 32 7.31 28.88 19.03
CA LYS A 32 6.29 28.17 19.80
C LYS A 32 6.48 26.65 19.79
N PHE A 33 6.95 26.13 18.69
CA PHE A 33 7.12 24.69 18.47
C PHE A 33 8.25 24.07 19.30
N GLN A 34 9.18 24.88 19.86
CA GLN A 34 10.29 24.37 20.63
C GLN A 34 9.88 23.58 21.88
N GLU A 35 8.69 23.83 22.44
CA GLU A 35 8.18 23.11 23.61
C GLU A 35 7.56 21.75 23.20
N ASP A 36 7.03 21.65 21.99
CA ASP A 36 6.36 20.45 21.47
C ASP A 36 7.31 19.56 20.64
N HIS A 37 8.56 19.98 20.44
CA HIS A 37 9.51 19.23 19.63
C HIS A 37 9.95 17.93 20.33
N PRO A 38 9.70 16.72 19.72
CA PRO A 38 10.00 15.44 20.36
C PRO A 38 11.47 15.26 20.79
N GLY A 39 12.41 15.90 20.07
CA GLY A 39 13.83 15.91 20.41
C GLY A 39 14.22 16.89 21.51
N GLY A 40 13.26 17.66 22.02
CA GLY A 40 13.43 18.66 23.08
C GLY A 40 13.99 20.00 22.62
N LYS A 41 13.68 21.03 23.36
CA LYS A 41 14.06 22.44 23.13
C LYS A 41 15.56 22.65 22.85
N LYS A 42 16.44 21.94 23.58
CA LYS A 42 17.90 22.11 23.44
C LYS A 42 18.42 21.81 22.01
N ILE A 43 17.76 20.94 21.27
CA ILE A 43 18.17 20.59 19.90
C ILE A 43 17.87 21.76 18.96
N LEU A 44 16.68 22.36 19.05
CA LEU A 44 16.30 23.52 18.24
C LEU A 44 17.18 24.73 18.56
N MET A 45 17.47 24.96 19.82
CA MET A 45 18.37 26.05 20.24
C MET A 45 19.80 25.96 19.67
N ARG A 46 20.32 24.76 19.41
CA ARG A 46 21.65 24.57 18.77
C ARG A 46 21.71 25.04 17.32
N VAL A 47 20.59 25.02 16.64
CA VAL A 47 20.46 25.39 15.23
C VAL A 47 19.71 26.71 15.03
N ALA A 48 19.37 27.40 16.14
CA ALA A 48 18.67 28.67 16.15
C ALA A 48 19.43 29.72 15.32
N GLY A 49 18.74 30.40 14.42
CA GLY A 49 19.31 31.43 13.55
C GLY A 49 20.25 30.88 12.45
N LYS A 50 20.26 29.56 12.20
CA LYS A 50 21.19 28.91 11.28
C LYS A 50 20.50 28.01 10.29
N ASP A 51 21.26 27.58 9.27
CA ASP A 51 20.85 26.47 8.38
C ASP A 51 20.84 25.15 9.16
N ALA A 52 19.66 24.62 9.37
CA ALA A 52 19.40 23.36 10.04
C ALA A 52 19.22 22.18 9.07
N SER A 53 19.31 22.39 7.74
CA SER A 53 19.02 21.38 6.72
C SER A 53 19.75 20.06 6.99
N LYS A 54 21.06 20.13 7.25
CA LYS A 54 21.88 18.94 7.52
C LYS A 54 21.42 18.18 8.76
N GLN A 55 21.07 18.89 9.83
CA GLN A 55 20.58 18.31 11.08
C GLN A 55 19.16 17.78 10.90
N PHE A 56 18.28 18.54 10.23
CA PHE A 56 16.92 18.15 9.98
C PHE A 56 16.85 16.83 9.19
N TRP A 57 17.49 16.78 8.04
CA TRP A 57 17.48 15.59 7.18
C TRP A 57 18.22 14.37 7.74
N LYS A 58 18.97 14.55 8.82
CA LYS A 58 19.57 13.44 9.57
C LYS A 58 18.56 12.68 10.43
N TYR A 59 17.53 13.36 10.92
CA TYR A 59 16.60 12.83 11.92
C TYR A 59 15.14 12.81 11.47
N HIS A 60 14.79 13.49 10.37
CA HIS A 60 13.42 13.65 9.91
C HIS A 60 13.27 13.29 8.43
N SER A 61 12.08 12.78 8.07
CA SER A 61 11.66 12.53 6.69
C SER A 61 11.00 13.76 6.06
N GLU A 62 10.81 13.73 4.74
CA GLU A 62 10.06 14.77 4.01
C GLU A 62 8.63 14.92 4.53
N GLY A 63 7.99 13.80 4.96
CA GLY A 63 6.65 13.82 5.53
C GLY A 63 6.53 14.69 6.77
N VAL A 64 7.56 14.69 7.64
CA VAL A 64 7.59 15.57 8.81
C VAL A 64 7.64 17.04 8.40
N LEU A 65 8.45 17.37 7.38
CA LEU A 65 8.53 18.74 6.86
C LEU A 65 7.19 19.18 6.23
N LYS A 66 6.58 18.33 5.41
CA LYS A 66 5.27 18.60 4.80
C LYS A 66 4.17 18.84 5.86
N LYS A 67 4.17 18.06 6.94
CA LYS A 67 3.20 18.19 8.04
C LYS A 67 3.27 19.57 8.73
N TRP A 68 4.48 20.03 9.01
CA TRP A 68 4.69 21.24 9.80
C TRP A 68 4.88 22.50 8.97
N ARG A 69 5.18 22.38 7.67
CA ARG A 69 5.35 23.49 6.74
C ARG A 69 4.19 24.52 6.75
N PRO A 70 2.89 24.14 6.71
CA PRO A 70 1.79 25.09 6.72
C PRO A 70 1.70 25.96 7.99
N GLN A 71 2.23 25.47 9.10
CA GLN A 71 2.14 26.12 10.40
C GLN A 71 3.40 26.93 10.75
N LEU A 72 4.56 26.49 10.29
CA LEU A 72 5.86 27.01 10.72
C LEU A 72 6.58 27.82 9.63
N LEU A 73 6.23 27.66 8.34
CA LEU A 73 6.86 28.40 7.25
C LEU A 73 6.51 29.89 7.31
N VAL A 74 7.53 30.74 7.38
CA VAL A 74 7.36 32.20 7.40
C VAL A 74 7.92 32.90 6.14
N GLY A 75 8.69 32.20 5.31
CA GLY A 75 9.23 32.73 4.08
C GLY A 75 10.39 31.91 3.51
N SER A 76 11.17 32.53 2.62
CA SER A 76 12.35 31.92 2.01
C SER A 76 13.58 32.80 2.10
N LEU A 77 14.78 32.22 1.98
CA LEU A 77 16.04 32.99 1.94
C LEU A 77 16.19 33.75 0.62
N ASP A 78 16.70 35.00 0.70
CA ASP A 78 17.13 35.76 -0.47
C ASP A 78 18.44 35.19 -1.03
N THR A 79 18.35 34.50 -2.16
CA THR A 79 19.51 33.94 -2.86
C THR A 79 20.00 34.91 -3.93
N LYS A 80 20.64 36.01 -3.51
CA LYS A 80 21.51 36.74 -4.44
C LYS A 80 22.76 35.91 -4.72
N PRO A 81 23.15 35.69 -5.98
CA PRO A 81 24.35 34.90 -6.28
C PRO A 81 25.59 35.62 -5.73
N LYS A 82 26.34 34.93 -4.89
CA LYS A 82 27.67 35.36 -4.43
C LYS A 82 28.60 35.40 -5.66
N PRO A 83 29.40 36.47 -5.90
CA PRO A 83 30.33 36.50 -7.01
C PRO A 83 31.27 35.29 -6.95
N ALA A 84 31.39 34.60 -8.08
CA ALA A 84 32.25 33.44 -8.23
C ALA A 84 33.74 33.86 -8.00
N ALA A 85 34.43 33.13 -7.16
CA ALA A 85 35.90 33.24 -7.04
C ALA A 85 36.57 32.83 -8.36
N PRO A 86 37.67 33.49 -8.78
CA PRO A 86 38.29 33.20 -10.06
C PRO A 86 38.85 31.76 -10.12
N ALA A 87 38.57 31.08 -11.23
CA ALA A 87 39.04 29.75 -11.50
C ALA A 87 40.59 29.72 -11.69
N PRO A 88 41.29 28.68 -11.25
CA PRO A 88 42.70 28.50 -11.53
C PRO A 88 42.96 28.25 -13.03
N PRO A 89 44.10 28.66 -13.59
CA PRO A 89 44.36 28.63 -15.03
C PRO A 89 44.43 27.20 -15.56
N ALA A 90 43.75 26.99 -16.70
CA ALA A 90 43.71 25.73 -17.41
C ALA A 90 45.08 25.34 -17.98
N ALA A 91 45.54 24.13 -17.69
CA ALA A 91 46.69 23.52 -18.31
C ALA A 91 46.41 23.18 -19.78
N ALA A 92 47.30 23.61 -20.65
CA ALA A 92 47.19 23.43 -22.10
C ALA A 92 47.18 21.95 -22.51
N SER A 93 46.16 21.54 -23.23
CA SER A 93 46.07 20.22 -23.87
C SER A 93 46.66 20.26 -25.27
N LYS A 94 47.58 19.31 -25.57
CA LYS A 94 48.18 19.07 -26.87
C LYS A 94 47.15 18.58 -27.91
N PRO A 95 47.27 18.92 -29.18
CA PRO A 95 46.31 18.56 -30.22
C PRO A 95 46.42 17.08 -30.62
N LYS A 96 45.25 16.46 -30.83
CA LYS A 96 45.07 15.11 -31.35
C LYS A 96 44.96 15.16 -32.90
N PRO A 97 45.54 14.21 -33.64
CA PRO A 97 45.51 14.25 -35.11
C PRO A 97 44.14 13.95 -35.70
N ALA A 98 43.86 14.61 -36.82
CA ALA A 98 42.65 14.48 -37.60
C ALA A 98 42.56 13.15 -38.35
N THR A 99 41.40 12.51 -38.34
CA THR A 99 41.03 11.40 -39.25
C THR A 99 40.06 11.92 -40.33
N PRO A 100 40.13 11.36 -41.56
CA PRO A 100 39.46 11.97 -42.72
C PRO A 100 37.95 11.71 -42.77
N SER A 101 37.22 12.74 -43.18
CA SER A 101 35.78 12.77 -43.45
C SER A 101 35.49 12.02 -44.74
N THR A 102 34.62 10.99 -44.67
CA THR A 102 33.91 10.46 -45.85
C THR A 102 32.48 11.04 -45.82
N ALA A 103 32.18 11.84 -46.83
CA ALA A 103 30.85 12.39 -47.06
C ALA A 103 29.90 11.29 -47.53
N VAL A 104 28.82 11.05 -46.75
CA VAL A 104 27.66 10.27 -47.19
C VAL A 104 26.51 11.22 -47.49
N ALA A 105 25.92 11.02 -48.67
CA ALA A 105 24.86 11.84 -49.23
C ALA A 105 23.62 11.96 -48.32
N LYS A 106 23.07 13.17 -48.22
CA LYS A 106 21.80 13.45 -47.55
C LYS A 106 20.63 12.85 -48.34
N SER A 107 19.95 11.85 -47.76
CA SER A 107 18.59 11.47 -48.15
C SER A 107 17.60 12.37 -47.39
N SER A 108 16.61 12.89 -48.11
CA SER A 108 15.52 13.73 -47.61
C SER A 108 14.72 13.05 -46.53
N SER A 109 14.71 13.59 -45.32
CA SER A 109 13.88 13.17 -44.21
C SER A 109 12.44 13.67 -44.38
N PRO A 110 11.42 12.90 -43.97
CA PRO A 110 10.05 13.40 -43.89
C PRO A 110 9.92 14.45 -42.79
N SER A 111 9.01 15.41 -43.00
CA SER A 111 8.68 16.53 -42.11
C SER A 111 8.48 16.04 -40.66
N HIS A 112 9.30 16.54 -39.76
CA HIS A 112 9.05 16.40 -38.31
C HIS A 112 7.79 17.19 -37.98
N SER A 113 6.73 16.46 -37.60
CA SER A 113 5.68 17.00 -36.75
C SER A 113 6.33 17.49 -35.45
N GLU A 114 5.95 18.64 -34.95
CA GLU A 114 6.37 19.13 -33.64
C GLU A 114 6.25 18.02 -32.60
N PRO A 115 7.26 17.82 -31.72
CA PRO A 115 7.14 16.84 -30.68
C PRO A 115 5.89 17.14 -29.85
N PRO A 116 5.07 16.14 -29.48
CA PRO A 116 3.93 16.35 -28.61
C PRO A 116 4.39 17.08 -27.36
N GLU A 117 3.60 18.06 -26.91
CA GLU A 117 3.85 18.84 -25.70
C GLU A 117 4.29 17.87 -24.60
N ALA A 118 5.51 18.07 -24.08
CA ALA A 118 6.12 17.13 -23.14
C ALA A 118 5.26 17.10 -21.88
N LEU A 119 4.51 16.02 -21.68
CA LEU A 119 3.72 15.79 -20.47
C LEU A 119 4.65 15.89 -19.26
N GLU A 120 4.26 16.68 -18.27
CA GLU A 120 5.02 16.83 -17.03
C GLU A 120 5.18 15.46 -16.35
N PRO A 121 6.42 15.06 -15.98
CA PRO A 121 6.64 13.81 -15.28
C PRO A 121 5.90 13.77 -13.94
N PHE A 122 5.34 12.63 -13.58
CA PHE A 122 4.59 12.44 -12.33
C PHE A 122 5.44 11.77 -11.24
N GLY A 123 5.20 12.16 -9.99
CA GLY A 123 5.86 11.57 -8.81
C GLY A 123 7.29 12.06 -8.57
N ASP A 124 8.04 11.35 -7.75
CA ASP A 124 9.39 11.75 -7.31
C ASP A 124 10.49 11.48 -8.35
N GLN A 125 10.17 10.91 -9.47
CA GLN A 125 11.04 10.60 -10.61
C GLN A 125 12.29 9.79 -10.26
N VAL A 126 12.25 9.05 -9.15
CA VAL A 126 13.29 8.08 -8.84
C VAL A 126 13.17 6.92 -9.82
N PRO A 127 14.22 6.58 -10.60
CA PRO A 127 14.15 5.44 -11.51
C PRO A 127 13.67 4.18 -10.79
N PHE A 128 12.68 3.46 -11.34
CA PHE A 128 12.03 2.27 -10.74
C PHE A 128 11.27 2.50 -9.41
N GLY A 129 11.22 3.72 -8.89
CA GLY A 129 10.44 4.06 -7.69
C GLY A 129 8.94 4.05 -7.94
N ASP A 130 8.53 4.44 -9.14
CA ASP A 130 7.16 4.33 -9.64
C ASP A 130 7.11 3.48 -10.92
N PRO A 131 5.94 2.94 -11.32
CA PRO A 131 5.76 2.26 -12.59
C PRO A 131 6.12 3.15 -13.78
N ASN A 132 6.70 2.58 -14.84
CA ASN A 132 7.23 3.35 -15.97
C ASN A 132 6.18 4.25 -16.65
N TRP A 133 4.90 3.82 -16.72
CA TRP A 133 3.85 4.62 -17.33
C TRP A 133 3.58 5.94 -16.56
N TYR A 134 3.97 6.07 -15.31
CA TYR A 134 3.96 7.31 -14.53
C TYR A 134 4.90 8.36 -15.13
N GLN A 135 5.93 7.92 -15.82
CA GLN A 135 6.93 8.75 -16.50
C GLN A 135 6.67 8.84 -18.02
N ASN A 136 5.41 8.71 -18.43
CA ASN A 136 4.97 8.82 -19.83
C ASN A 136 5.50 7.70 -20.77
N TYR A 137 5.95 6.57 -20.23
CA TYR A 137 6.17 5.39 -21.05
C TYR A 137 4.82 4.83 -21.53
N HIS A 138 4.77 4.40 -22.79
CA HIS A 138 3.56 3.84 -23.36
C HIS A 138 3.13 2.56 -22.63
N SER A 139 1.83 2.45 -22.34
CA SER A 139 1.23 1.25 -21.77
C SER A 139 -0.09 0.95 -22.48
N PRO A 140 -0.37 -0.32 -22.81
CA PRO A 140 -1.67 -0.70 -23.38
C PRO A 140 -2.79 -0.80 -22.33
N TYR A 141 -2.47 -0.65 -21.06
CA TYR A 141 -3.39 -0.91 -19.95
C TYR A 141 -4.01 0.36 -19.36
N PHE A 142 -3.27 1.45 -19.36
CA PHE A 142 -3.66 2.68 -18.67
C PHE A 142 -4.10 3.77 -19.65
N ASN A 143 -5.08 4.56 -19.23
CA ASN A 143 -5.62 5.69 -19.97
C ASN A 143 -5.76 6.91 -19.05
N GLU A 144 -6.34 7.99 -19.57
CA GLU A 144 -6.50 9.27 -18.86
C GLU A 144 -7.25 9.14 -17.52
N THR A 145 -8.30 8.29 -17.44
CA THR A 145 -9.07 8.11 -16.19
C THR A 145 -8.21 7.49 -15.09
N HIS A 146 -7.31 6.58 -15.45
CA HIS A 146 -6.32 6.01 -14.54
C HIS A 146 -5.33 7.07 -14.03
N GLY A 147 -4.87 7.96 -14.94
CA GLY A 147 -3.99 9.07 -14.59
C GLY A 147 -4.64 10.04 -13.60
N THR A 148 -5.91 10.37 -13.84
CA THR A 148 -6.69 11.27 -12.97
C THR A 148 -6.89 10.67 -11.58
N LEU A 149 -7.29 9.39 -11.49
CA LEU A 149 -7.45 8.68 -10.22
C LEU A 149 -6.14 8.62 -9.44
N ARG A 150 -5.06 8.25 -10.11
CA ARG A 150 -3.71 8.21 -9.53
C ARG A 150 -3.34 9.53 -8.88
N ALA A 151 -3.54 10.64 -9.58
CA ALA A 151 -3.19 11.97 -9.09
C ALA A 151 -3.99 12.35 -7.84
N GLU A 152 -5.31 12.09 -7.83
CA GLU A 152 -6.18 12.36 -6.67
C GLU A 152 -5.76 11.55 -5.43
N ILE A 153 -5.49 10.25 -5.60
CA ILE A 153 -5.11 9.40 -4.47
C ILE A 153 -3.71 9.79 -3.97
N ARG A 154 -2.76 10.05 -4.88
CA ARG A 154 -1.40 10.48 -4.53
C ARG A 154 -1.42 11.74 -3.68
N GLU A 155 -2.18 12.75 -4.08
CA GLU A 155 -2.32 13.99 -3.32
C GLU A 155 -2.84 13.72 -1.90
N TRP A 156 -3.87 12.90 -1.76
CA TRP A 156 -4.42 12.56 -0.45
C TRP A 156 -3.44 11.78 0.41
N VAL A 157 -2.74 10.80 -0.17
CA VAL A 157 -1.72 10.02 0.55
C VAL A 157 -0.58 10.91 1.00
N ASP A 158 -0.04 11.75 0.13
CA ASP A 158 1.12 12.59 0.44
C ASP A 158 0.80 13.72 1.43
N THR A 159 -0.43 14.25 1.40
CA THR A 159 -0.81 15.40 2.25
C THR A 159 -1.44 14.99 3.58
N VAL A 160 -2.17 13.88 3.63
CA VAL A 160 -2.94 13.48 4.81
C VAL A 160 -2.40 12.20 5.46
N ILE A 161 -2.05 11.19 4.68
CA ILE A 161 -1.73 9.87 5.24
C ILE A 161 -0.26 9.78 5.63
N GLU A 162 0.65 10.01 4.70
CA GLU A 162 2.09 9.83 4.88
C GLU A 162 2.64 10.64 6.08
N PRO A 163 2.23 11.89 6.31
CA PRO A 163 2.71 12.65 7.47
C PRO A 163 2.29 12.10 8.84
N ASN A 164 1.23 11.29 8.89
CA ASN A 164 0.62 10.82 10.15
C ASN A 164 0.79 9.31 10.38
N VAL A 165 1.03 8.54 9.32
CA VAL A 165 0.98 7.07 9.38
C VAL A 165 1.95 6.46 10.39
N ALA A 166 3.13 7.06 10.61
CA ALA A 166 4.09 6.58 11.58
C ALA A 166 3.55 6.66 13.02
N GLU A 167 2.86 7.77 13.35
CA GLU A 167 2.22 7.97 14.64
C GLU A 167 1.05 6.99 14.83
N TRP A 168 0.23 6.78 13.79
CA TRP A 168 -0.88 5.83 13.85
C TRP A 168 -0.39 4.38 14.03
N ASP A 169 0.72 4.03 13.38
CA ASP A 169 1.31 2.69 13.54
C ASP A 169 1.79 2.48 14.99
N GLU A 170 2.49 3.47 15.57
CA GLU A 170 2.93 3.42 16.97
C GLU A 170 1.76 3.36 17.97
N LYS A 171 0.67 4.09 17.70
CA LYS A 171 -0.56 4.04 18.50
C LYS A 171 -1.37 2.76 18.27
N LYS A 172 -0.99 1.96 17.29
CA LYS A 172 -1.71 0.76 16.85
C LYS A 172 -3.16 1.05 16.41
N GLU A 173 -3.43 2.26 15.95
CA GLU A 173 -4.77 2.73 15.60
C GLU A 173 -4.71 3.83 14.52
N VAL A 174 -5.63 3.77 13.57
CA VAL A 174 -5.89 4.84 12.59
C VAL A 174 -7.20 5.51 12.98
N PRO A 175 -7.29 6.86 13.02
CA PRO A 175 -8.52 7.55 13.32
C PRO A 175 -9.68 7.09 12.42
N HIS A 176 -10.85 6.82 12.99
CA HIS A 176 -12.00 6.32 12.24
C HIS A 176 -12.45 7.30 11.14
N GLU A 177 -12.21 8.60 11.32
CA GLU A 177 -12.53 9.62 10.32
C GLU A 177 -11.75 9.43 9.00
N ILE A 178 -10.56 8.83 9.03
CA ILE A 178 -9.82 8.46 7.80
C ILE A 178 -10.54 7.35 7.04
N TYR A 179 -11.11 6.37 7.74
CA TYR A 179 -11.92 5.32 7.13
C TYR A 179 -13.23 5.87 6.56
N LYS A 180 -13.91 6.78 7.27
CA LYS A 180 -15.09 7.48 6.76
C LYS A 180 -14.76 8.33 5.52
N GLU A 181 -13.59 8.95 5.48
CA GLU A 181 -13.16 9.69 4.30
C GLU A 181 -12.99 8.78 3.08
N MET A 182 -12.49 7.55 3.24
CA MET A 182 -12.50 6.57 2.15
C MET A 182 -13.91 6.27 1.63
N GLY A 183 -14.90 6.16 2.54
CA GLY A 183 -16.31 6.02 2.17
C GLY A 183 -16.81 7.22 1.37
N ARG A 184 -16.61 8.44 1.88
CA ARG A 184 -17.03 9.70 1.22
C ARG A 184 -16.42 9.89 -0.18
N ARG A 185 -15.14 9.48 -0.36
CA ARG A 185 -14.45 9.50 -1.65
C ARG A 185 -14.91 8.39 -2.60
N GLY A 186 -15.73 7.46 -2.13
CA GLY A 186 -16.15 6.29 -2.90
C GLY A 186 -15.09 5.21 -3.06
N TYR A 187 -13.96 5.31 -2.38
CA TYR A 187 -12.86 4.35 -2.51
C TYR A 187 -13.24 2.96 -2.01
N LEU A 188 -14.04 2.86 -0.93
CA LEU A 188 -14.50 1.56 -0.45
C LEU A 188 -15.31 0.80 -1.52
N ALA A 189 -16.19 1.49 -2.25
CA ALA A 189 -16.96 0.88 -3.33
C ALA A 189 -16.08 0.36 -4.49
N GLY A 190 -14.93 1.00 -4.72
CA GLY A 190 -13.97 0.62 -5.76
C GLY A 190 -13.06 -0.58 -5.43
N LEU A 191 -13.10 -1.12 -4.21
CA LEU A 191 -12.18 -2.17 -3.72
C LEU A 191 -12.82 -3.56 -3.60
N LEU A 192 -13.83 -3.85 -4.37
CA LEU A 192 -14.63 -5.07 -4.22
C LEU A 192 -14.35 -6.17 -5.25
N GLY A 193 -13.47 -5.93 -6.22
CA GLY A 193 -13.20 -6.88 -7.32
C GLY A 193 -14.40 -7.14 -8.21
N ILE A 194 -15.32 -6.20 -8.31
CA ILE A 194 -16.55 -6.26 -9.12
C ILE A 194 -16.76 -4.93 -9.85
N LYS A 195 -17.75 -4.88 -10.74
CA LYS A 195 -18.21 -3.61 -11.30
C LYS A 195 -18.64 -2.67 -10.17
N TYR A 196 -18.37 -1.38 -10.33
CA TYR A 196 -18.65 -0.39 -9.30
C TYR A 196 -20.12 -0.46 -8.84
N PRO A 197 -20.40 -0.69 -7.52
CA PRO A 197 -21.74 -1.01 -7.03
C PRO A 197 -22.59 0.25 -6.78
N THR A 198 -22.92 0.98 -7.84
CA THR A 198 -23.65 2.26 -7.78
C THR A 198 -25.00 2.16 -7.04
N GLN A 199 -25.66 1.00 -7.11
CA GLN A 199 -26.94 0.76 -6.43
C GLN A 199 -26.85 0.84 -4.89
N TYR A 200 -25.64 0.64 -4.33
CA TYR A 200 -25.40 0.67 -2.87
C TYR A 200 -24.56 1.88 -2.42
N SER A 201 -23.70 2.40 -3.29
CA SER A 201 -22.81 3.53 -2.94
C SER A 201 -23.53 4.88 -2.92
N LYS A 202 -24.66 5.02 -3.62
CA LYS A 202 -25.46 6.27 -3.70
C LYS A 202 -24.59 7.48 -4.05
N GLU A 203 -24.49 8.44 -3.10
CA GLU A 203 -23.69 9.67 -3.26
C GLU A 203 -22.19 9.46 -3.04
N ASN A 204 -21.82 8.38 -2.36
CA ASN A 204 -20.43 8.02 -2.05
C ASN A 204 -19.79 7.30 -3.22
N THR A 205 -19.62 7.99 -4.34
CA THR A 205 -19.00 7.50 -5.56
C THR A 205 -17.70 8.27 -5.84
N ILE A 206 -16.76 7.61 -6.48
CA ILE A 206 -15.55 8.28 -6.99
C ILE A 206 -15.99 9.37 -7.97
N LYS A 207 -15.49 10.60 -7.77
CA LYS A 207 -15.91 11.77 -8.57
C LYS A 207 -15.00 12.00 -9.77
N CYS A 208 -13.73 11.65 -9.67
CA CYS A 208 -12.75 11.87 -10.73
C CYS A 208 -12.80 10.83 -11.87
N VAL A 209 -13.53 9.73 -11.68
CA VAL A 209 -13.70 8.67 -12.70
C VAL A 209 -15.18 8.35 -12.86
N PRO A 210 -15.74 8.37 -14.08
CA PRO A 210 -17.08 7.86 -14.33
C PRO A 210 -17.19 6.40 -13.90
N THR A 211 -18.19 6.07 -13.09
CA THR A 211 -18.31 4.73 -12.49
C THR A 211 -18.49 3.60 -13.51
N GLU A 212 -19.04 3.91 -14.68
CA GLU A 212 -19.17 2.96 -15.81
C GLU A 212 -17.83 2.66 -16.51
N LYS A 213 -16.80 3.50 -16.29
CA LYS A 213 -15.44 3.29 -16.78
C LYS A 213 -14.53 2.61 -15.75
N TRP A 214 -15.06 2.32 -14.55
CA TRP A 214 -14.30 1.64 -13.51
C TRP A 214 -13.96 0.20 -13.93
N ASP A 215 -12.67 -0.14 -13.86
CA ASP A 215 -12.12 -1.46 -14.16
C ASP A 215 -11.14 -1.92 -13.07
N LEU A 216 -10.59 -3.12 -13.19
CA LEU A 216 -9.65 -3.69 -12.22
C LEU A 216 -8.31 -2.93 -12.17
N PHE A 217 -7.93 -2.19 -13.20
CA PHE A 217 -6.75 -1.33 -13.17
C PHE A 217 -6.97 -0.10 -12.28
N HIS A 218 -8.19 0.44 -12.20
CA HIS A 218 -8.54 1.49 -11.22
C HIS A 218 -8.43 0.96 -9.78
N GLU A 219 -8.94 -0.24 -9.50
CA GLU A 219 -8.79 -0.88 -8.19
C GLU A 219 -7.32 -1.16 -7.84
N MET A 220 -6.54 -1.64 -8.82
CA MET A 220 -5.10 -1.82 -8.68
C MET A 220 -4.41 -0.51 -8.29
N LEU A 221 -4.70 0.59 -8.97
CA LEU A 221 -4.12 1.91 -8.68
C LEU A 221 -4.51 2.43 -7.30
N LEU A 222 -5.77 2.26 -6.91
CA LEU A 222 -6.25 2.66 -5.59
C LEU A 222 -5.48 1.92 -4.49
N THR A 223 -5.32 0.62 -4.62
CA THR A 223 -4.55 -0.20 -3.68
C THR A 223 -3.06 0.16 -3.69
N ASP A 224 -2.48 0.38 -4.86
CA ASP A 224 -1.08 0.70 -5.06
C ASP A 224 -0.72 2.06 -4.44
N GLU A 225 -1.47 3.11 -4.74
CA GLU A 225 -1.23 4.45 -4.21
C GLU A 225 -1.45 4.55 -2.69
N LEU A 226 -2.47 3.89 -2.13
CA LEU A 226 -2.65 3.79 -0.68
C LEU A 226 -1.44 3.11 0.01
N SER A 227 -0.84 2.14 -0.67
CA SER A 227 0.33 1.42 -0.14
C SER A 227 1.61 2.27 -0.12
N ARG A 228 1.66 3.42 -0.82
CA ARG A 228 2.76 4.40 -0.70
C ARG A 228 2.96 4.93 0.72
N ALA A 229 1.93 4.89 1.54
CA ALA A 229 2.03 5.24 2.96
C ALA A 229 3.11 4.44 3.73
N ALA A 230 3.67 3.38 3.12
CA ALA A 230 4.73 2.55 3.69
C ALA A 230 4.38 1.97 5.08
N SER A 231 3.13 1.56 5.25
CA SER A 231 2.64 0.87 6.44
C SER A 231 1.60 -0.18 6.06
N GLY A 232 1.96 -1.44 6.22
CA GLY A 232 1.02 -2.55 6.06
C GLY A 232 -0.12 -2.48 7.08
N GLY A 233 0.17 -1.98 8.27
CA GLY A 233 -0.84 -1.77 9.30
C GLY A 233 -1.92 -0.78 8.89
N PHE A 234 -1.53 0.38 8.32
CA PHE A 234 -2.47 1.35 7.76
C PHE A 234 -3.29 0.76 6.61
N VAL A 235 -2.62 0.16 5.62
CA VAL A 235 -3.30 -0.41 4.45
C VAL A 235 -4.31 -1.48 4.88
N TRP A 236 -3.94 -2.36 5.80
CA TRP A 236 -4.85 -3.39 6.30
C TRP A 236 -5.96 -2.82 7.19
N ASN A 237 -5.73 -1.70 7.90
CA ASN A 237 -6.80 -0.99 8.60
C ASN A 237 -7.86 -0.47 7.64
N MET A 238 -7.43 0.11 6.52
CA MET A 238 -8.31 0.74 5.54
C MET A 238 -9.00 -0.26 4.62
N ILE A 239 -8.25 -1.20 4.07
CA ILE A 239 -8.76 -2.07 3.01
C ILE A 239 -8.68 -3.57 3.33
N GLY A 240 -7.83 -4.01 4.28
CA GLY A 240 -7.59 -5.43 4.52
C GLY A 240 -8.84 -6.17 5.00
N GLY A 241 -9.46 -5.75 6.09
CA GLY A 241 -10.67 -6.41 6.61
C GLY A 241 -11.85 -6.27 5.65
N PHE A 242 -12.06 -5.08 5.12
CA PHE A 242 -13.13 -4.76 4.18
C PHE A 242 -12.99 -5.52 2.86
N GLY A 243 -11.84 -5.43 2.20
CA GLY A 243 -11.60 -5.97 0.85
C GLY A 243 -11.66 -7.50 0.78
N ILE A 244 -11.58 -8.18 1.92
CA ILE A 244 -11.74 -9.65 1.98
C ILE A 244 -13.08 -10.08 2.63
N GLY A 245 -13.66 -9.26 3.50
CA GLY A 245 -14.89 -9.58 4.22
C GLY A 245 -16.17 -9.19 3.47
N CYS A 246 -16.15 -8.10 2.71
CA CYS A 246 -17.32 -7.60 1.99
C CYS A 246 -17.61 -8.34 0.66
N PRO A 247 -16.64 -8.72 -0.18
CA PRO A 247 -16.92 -9.37 -1.47
C PRO A 247 -17.74 -10.67 -1.39
N PRO A 248 -17.50 -11.60 -0.44
CA PRO A 248 -18.39 -12.76 -0.30
C PRO A 248 -19.83 -12.39 0.01
N LEU A 249 -20.02 -11.36 0.86
CA LEU A 249 -21.34 -10.87 1.21
C LEU A 249 -22.06 -10.28 -0.01
N ILE A 250 -21.44 -9.36 -0.74
CA ILE A 250 -22.07 -8.66 -1.87
C ILE A 250 -22.38 -9.59 -3.04
N LYS A 251 -21.56 -10.64 -3.24
CA LYS A 251 -21.75 -11.63 -4.31
C LYS A 251 -22.82 -12.69 -3.99
N PHE A 252 -22.94 -13.11 -2.74
CA PHE A 252 -23.73 -14.29 -2.36
C PHE A 252 -24.79 -14.01 -1.29
N GLY A 253 -24.82 -12.82 -0.70
CA GLY A 253 -25.85 -12.41 0.24
C GLY A 253 -27.23 -12.25 -0.43
N ASN A 254 -28.31 -12.49 0.31
CA ASN A 254 -29.64 -12.22 -0.19
C ASN A 254 -29.93 -10.71 -0.23
N LYS A 255 -30.84 -10.29 -1.11
CA LYS A 255 -31.13 -8.87 -1.34
C LYS A 255 -31.51 -8.09 -0.07
N LYS A 256 -32.31 -8.69 0.83
CA LYS A 256 -32.73 -8.03 2.09
C LYS A 256 -31.51 -7.74 2.99
N LEU A 257 -30.58 -8.70 3.07
CA LEU A 257 -29.35 -8.55 3.82
C LEU A 257 -28.45 -7.47 3.20
N LEU A 258 -28.28 -7.49 1.88
CA LEU A 258 -27.45 -6.50 1.16
C LEU A 258 -28.00 -5.08 1.30
N ASP A 259 -29.30 -4.88 1.11
CA ASP A 259 -29.94 -3.55 1.22
C ASP A 259 -29.79 -2.96 2.63
N ARG A 260 -29.75 -3.82 3.66
CA ARG A 260 -29.60 -3.43 5.08
C ARG A 260 -28.15 -3.09 5.45
N ILE A 261 -27.18 -3.82 4.91
CA ILE A 261 -25.81 -3.81 5.43
C ILE A 261 -24.85 -2.99 4.54
N ILE A 262 -24.91 -3.19 3.22
CA ILE A 262 -23.89 -2.66 2.30
C ILE A 262 -23.83 -1.13 2.29
N PRO A 263 -24.95 -0.36 2.29
CA PRO A 263 -24.86 1.10 2.26
C PRO A 263 -24.04 1.69 3.42
N GLY A 264 -24.23 1.20 4.64
CA GLY A 264 -23.49 1.65 5.82
C GLY A 264 -21.99 1.28 5.77
N ILE A 265 -21.66 0.13 5.17
CA ILE A 265 -20.28 -0.29 4.97
C ILE A 265 -19.59 0.61 3.92
N LEU A 266 -20.23 0.85 2.77
CA LEU A 266 -19.65 1.66 1.70
C LEU A 266 -19.54 3.15 2.07
N ALA A 267 -20.39 3.64 2.97
CA ALA A 267 -20.28 4.97 3.55
C ALA A 267 -19.11 5.11 4.54
N GLY A 268 -18.52 4.00 4.99
CA GLY A 268 -17.47 4.00 6.01
C GLY A 268 -17.99 4.16 7.44
N ASP A 269 -19.31 4.13 7.65
CA ASP A 269 -19.93 4.22 8.98
C ASP A 269 -19.83 2.89 9.75
N LYS A 270 -19.80 1.78 9.02
CA LYS A 270 -19.72 0.42 9.53
C LYS A 270 -18.53 -0.32 8.95
N ARG A 271 -17.92 -1.19 9.75
CA ARG A 271 -16.77 -2.00 9.33
C ARG A 271 -17.14 -3.47 9.26
N ILE A 272 -16.54 -4.17 8.31
CA ILE A 272 -16.68 -5.61 8.10
C ILE A 272 -15.30 -6.26 8.01
N CYS A 273 -15.18 -7.50 8.49
CA CYS A 273 -13.99 -8.32 8.31
C CYS A 273 -14.32 -9.76 7.90
N LEU A 274 -13.31 -10.50 7.49
CA LEU A 274 -13.39 -11.92 7.19
C LEU A 274 -12.87 -12.73 8.40
N ALA A 275 -13.68 -13.61 8.96
CA ALA A 275 -13.36 -14.44 10.12
C ALA A 275 -13.39 -15.93 9.75
N ILE A 276 -12.27 -16.43 9.20
CA ILE A 276 -12.14 -17.85 8.76
C ILE A 276 -11.17 -18.59 9.66
N THR A 277 -9.93 -18.10 9.76
CA THR A 277 -8.82 -18.77 10.43
C THR A 277 -9.08 -19.00 11.92
N GLU A 278 -8.76 -20.21 12.39
CA GLU A 278 -8.85 -20.64 13.79
C GLU A 278 -7.46 -20.95 14.33
N PRO A 279 -7.29 -21.12 15.66
CA PRO A 279 -6.02 -21.53 16.26
C PRO A 279 -5.40 -22.76 15.57
N ASP A 280 -6.21 -23.76 15.24
CA ASP A 280 -5.79 -25.04 14.68
C ASP A 280 -6.14 -25.24 13.20
N ALA A 281 -6.79 -24.25 12.56
CA ALA A 281 -7.19 -24.30 11.15
C ALA A 281 -6.80 -23.03 10.39
N GLY A 282 -5.52 -22.94 10.03
CA GLY A 282 -4.96 -21.89 9.18
C GLY A 282 -5.01 -22.26 7.70
N SER A 283 -4.01 -22.99 7.20
CA SER A 283 -3.99 -23.49 5.82
C SER A 283 -5.06 -24.57 5.58
N ASP A 284 -5.44 -25.33 6.60
CA ASP A 284 -6.45 -26.39 6.55
C ASP A 284 -7.85 -25.87 6.90
N VAL A 285 -8.34 -24.92 6.10
CA VAL A 285 -9.66 -24.28 6.28
C VAL A 285 -10.81 -25.30 6.25
N ALA A 286 -10.65 -26.42 5.56
CA ALA A 286 -11.68 -27.45 5.46
C ALA A 286 -12.02 -28.10 6.81
N ASN A 287 -11.10 -28.05 7.77
CA ASN A 287 -11.23 -28.67 9.08
C ASN A 287 -11.47 -27.67 10.22
N LEU A 288 -11.99 -26.47 9.92
CA LEU A 288 -12.43 -25.52 10.94
C LEU A 288 -13.46 -26.14 11.89
N THR A 289 -13.45 -25.70 13.16
CA THR A 289 -14.21 -26.27 14.27
C THR A 289 -15.28 -25.33 14.84
N CYS A 290 -15.22 -24.02 14.56
CA CYS A 290 -16.26 -23.06 14.97
C CYS A 290 -17.62 -23.54 14.45
N GLU A 291 -18.51 -23.99 15.34
CA GLU A 291 -19.78 -24.62 14.98
C GLU A 291 -20.96 -23.62 14.95
N ALA A 292 -21.97 -23.93 14.16
CA ALA A 292 -23.23 -23.23 14.14
C ALA A 292 -24.38 -24.25 14.07
N LYS A 293 -25.17 -24.32 15.14
CA LYS A 293 -26.31 -25.23 15.23
C LYS A 293 -27.62 -24.45 15.05
N LEU A 294 -28.53 -25.00 14.27
CA LEU A 294 -29.87 -24.40 14.13
C LEU A 294 -30.59 -24.50 15.47
N SER A 295 -31.22 -23.40 15.90
CA SER A 295 -32.09 -23.36 17.10
C SER A 295 -33.33 -24.21 16.92
N ASP A 296 -33.97 -24.63 18.02
CA ASP A 296 -35.18 -25.47 17.99
C ASP A 296 -36.36 -24.82 17.24
N ASP A 297 -36.45 -23.50 17.25
CA ASP A 297 -37.47 -22.74 16.51
C ASP A 297 -37.14 -22.50 15.02
N GLY A 298 -35.96 -22.94 14.59
CA GLY A 298 -35.46 -22.83 13.21
C GLY A 298 -35.18 -21.42 12.73
N LYS A 299 -35.12 -20.41 13.63
CA LYS A 299 -34.99 -19.00 13.26
C LYS A 299 -33.55 -18.46 13.38
N HIS A 300 -32.70 -19.16 14.14
CA HIS A 300 -31.33 -18.71 14.40
C HIS A 300 -30.32 -19.86 14.30
N TYR A 301 -29.10 -19.53 13.93
CA TYR A 301 -27.92 -20.35 14.22
C TYR A 301 -27.35 -19.93 15.57
N ILE A 302 -27.03 -20.88 16.44
CA ILE A 302 -26.28 -20.69 17.68
C ILE A 302 -24.82 -20.99 17.39
N VAL A 303 -23.98 -19.95 17.43
CA VAL A 303 -22.56 -20.04 17.03
C VAL A 303 -21.67 -20.11 18.25
N ASN A 304 -20.78 -21.12 18.26
CA ASN A 304 -19.77 -21.33 19.29
C ASN A 304 -18.40 -21.64 18.65
N GLY A 305 -17.34 -21.02 19.14
CA GLY A 305 -15.98 -21.26 18.69
C GLY A 305 -15.11 -20.01 18.69
N GLU A 306 -13.97 -20.13 18.04
CA GLU A 306 -12.91 -19.11 18.10
C GLU A 306 -12.37 -18.77 16.71
N LYS A 307 -11.93 -17.52 16.53
CA LYS A 307 -11.20 -17.06 15.33
C LYS A 307 -9.93 -16.32 15.73
N LYS A 308 -8.88 -16.48 14.94
CA LYS A 308 -7.57 -15.94 15.26
C LYS A 308 -6.95 -15.24 14.06
N TRP A 309 -6.12 -14.23 14.31
CA TRP A 309 -5.48 -13.36 13.30
C TRP A 309 -6.47 -12.62 12.40
N ILE A 310 -7.60 -12.21 12.94
CA ILE A 310 -8.64 -11.55 12.17
C ILE A 310 -8.34 -10.05 12.04
N THR A 311 -8.00 -9.62 10.83
CA THR A 311 -7.74 -8.22 10.51
C THR A 311 -8.97 -7.37 10.75
N ASN A 312 -8.82 -6.21 11.42
CA ASN A 312 -9.87 -5.27 11.83
C ASN A 312 -10.91 -5.83 12.84
N GLY A 313 -10.84 -7.08 13.26
CA GLY A 313 -11.83 -7.69 14.13
C GLY A 313 -12.14 -6.90 15.39
N ILE A 314 -11.17 -6.12 15.92
CA ILE A 314 -11.35 -5.30 17.12
C ILE A 314 -12.37 -4.16 16.93
N TRP A 315 -12.52 -3.66 15.70
CA TRP A 315 -13.42 -2.52 15.39
C TRP A 315 -14.63 -2.89 14.54
N CYS A 316 -14.65 -4.10 13.95
CA CYS A 316 -15.72 -4.47 13.01
C CYS A 316 -17.08 -4.57 13.69
N ASP A 317 -18.11 -4.07 13.00
CA ASP A 317 -19.52 -4.26 13.33
C ASP A 317 -20.02 -5.61 12.83
N TYR A 318 -19.43 -6.09 11.71
CA TYR A 318 -19.84 -7.29 10.99
C TYR A 318 -18.66 -8.24 10.76
N PHE A 319 -18.92 -9.53 10.90
CA PHE A 319 -17.95 -10.60 10.70
C PHE A 319 -18.49 -11.58 9.65
N THR A 320 -17.91 -11.61 8.46
CA THR A 320 -18.15 -12.67 7.47
C THR A 320 -17.43 -13.92 7.95
N THR A 321 -18.17 -14.82 8.59
CA THR A 321 -17.60 -15.89 9.41
C THR A 321 -17.84 -17.26 8.79
N ALA A 322 -16.78 -18.05 8.63
CA ALA A 322 -16.88 -19.46 8.28
C ALA A 322 -17.21 -20.28 9.53
N VAL A 323 -18.23 -21.10 9.43
CA VAL A 323 -18.71 -21.96 10.52
C VAL A 323 -19.01 -23.37 10.02
N ARG A 324 -19.00 -24.33 10.92
CA ARG A 324 -19.40 -25.70 10.64
C ARG A 324 -20.87 -25.90 10.97
N THR A 325 -21.67 -26.18 9.94
CA THR A 325 -23.09 -26.50 10.05
C THR A 325 -23.38 -27.96 9.72
N GLY A 326 -22.44 -28.65 9.10
CA GLY A 326 -22.58 -30.05 8.69
C GLY A 326 -21.40 -30.92 9.09
N GLY A 327 -21.22 -32.05 8.41
CA GLY A 327 -20.16 -33.03 8.66
C GLY A 327 -18.74 -32.48 8.45
N PRO A 328 -17.72 -33.34 8.59
CA PRO A 328 -16.32 -32.95 8.42
C PRO A 328 -15.98 -32.57 6.97
N GLY A 329 -14.86 -31.84 6.78
CA GLY A 329 -14.37 -31.44 5.48
C GLY A 329 -15.10 -30.25 4.87
N MET A 330 -14.89 -30.02 3.58
CA MET A 330 -15.39 -28.84 2.85
C MET A 330 -16.93 -28.76 2.77
N GLU A 331 -17.59 -29.91 2.72
CA GLU A 331 -19.04 -30.02 2.54
C GLU A 331 -19.85 -29.66 3.79
N GLY A 332 -19.21 -29.51 4.94
CA GLY A 332 -19.86 -29.10 6.20
C GLY A 332 -19.68 -27.62 6.54
N VAL A 333 -19.03 -26.84 5.67
CA VAL A 333 -18.74 -25.41 5.93
C VAL A 333 -19.83 -24.52 5.36
N SER A 334 -20.32 -23.60 6.20
CA SER A 334 -21.23 -22.49 5.80
C SER A 334 -20.57 -21.15 6.08
N LEU A 335 -21.15 -20.09 5.51
CA LEU A 335 -20.70 -18.71 5.74
C LEU A 335 -21.85 -17.88 6.30
N LEU A 336 -21.64 -17.29 7.47
CA LEU A 336 -22.62 -16.45 8.16
C LEU A 336 -22.12 -15.01 8.30
N LEU A 337 -23.04 -14.04 8.17
CA LEU A 337 -22.77 -12.68 8.63
C LEU A 337 -23.13 -12.58 10.11
N ILE A 338 -22.15 -12.52 10.98
CA ILE A 338 -22.34 -12.32 12.41
C ILE A 338 -22.23 -10.81 12.69
N GLU A 339 -23.20 -10.28 13.43
CA GLU A 339 -23.21 -8.89 13.89
C GLU A 339 -22.54 -8.82 15.27
N ARG A 340 -21.80 -7.76 15.55
CA ARG A 340 -21.25 -7.53 16.88
C ARG A 340 -22.36 -7.36 17.89
N GLY A 341 -22.36 -8.16 18.92
CA GLY A 341 -23.41 -8.17 19.93
C GLY A 341 -23.09 -9.13 21.08
N PRO A 342 -24.11 -9.50 21.87
CA PRO A 342 -23.95 -10.45 22.97
C PRO A 342 -23.31 -11.75 22.51
N GLY A 343 -22.39 -12.29 23.32
CA GLY A 343 -21.65 -13.51 23.02
C GLY A 343 -20.46 -13.33 22.08
N VAL A 344 -20.24 -12.15 21.49
CA VAL A 344 -19.05 -11.84 20.67
C VAL A 344 -18.02 -11.13 21.53
N SER A 345 -16.92 -11.77 21.82
CA SER A 345 -15.77 -11.15 22.50
C SER A 345 -14.57 -11.00 21.57
N THR A 346 -13.83 -9.89 21.71
CA THR A 346 -12.69 -9.58 20.84
C THR A 346 -11.50 -9.09 21.66
N ARG A 347 -10.31 -9.59 21.32
CA ARG A 347 -9.06 -9.19 21.97
C ARG A 347 -8.00 -8.88 20.92
N ARG A 348 -7.40 -7.70 20.99
CA ARG A 348 -6.27 -7.33 20.12
C ARG A 348 -5.09 -8.28 20.33
N MET A 349 -4.42 -8.62 19.25
CA MET A 349 -3.20 -9.42 19.27
C MET A 349 -1.98 -8.52 19.06
N ASP A 350 -0.92 -8.77 19.83
CA ASP A 350 0.38 -8.17 19.59
C ASP A 350 1.13 -8.99 18.55
N CYS A 351 1.34 -8.39 17.37
CA CYS A 351 2.01 -9.01 16.24
C CYS A 351 3.35 -8.32 15.97
N GLN A 352 4.24 -9.02 15.26
CA GLN A 352 5.55 -8.50 14.86
C GLN A 352 5.45 -7.20 14.05
N GLY A 353 4.51 -7.13 13.11
CA GLY A 353 4.28 -5.99 12.23
C GLY A 353 2.79 -5.68 12.08
N VAL A 354 2.44 -4.83 11.11
CA VAL A 354 1.10 -4.36 10.78
C VAL A 354 0.31 -3.88 12.01
N TRP A 355 0.95 -3.11 12.87
CA TRP A 355 0.44 -2.81 14.21
C TRP A 355 -0.91 -2.11 14.25
N SER A 356 -1.17 -1.21 13.30
CA SER A 356 -2.44 -0.48 13.21
C SER A 356 -3.54 -1.24 12.44
N SER A 357 -3.32 -2.52 12.07
CA SER A 357 -4.31 -3.34 11.36
C SER A 357 -5.48 -3.82 12.23
N GLY A 358 -5.33 -3.77 13.56
CA GLY A 358 -6.35 -4.30 14.47
C GLY A 358 -6.52 -5.82 14.39
N THR A 359 -5.42 -6.55 14.21
CA THR A 359 -5.42 -8.02 14.23
C THR A 359 -5.97 -8.55 15.55
N THR A 360 -6.94 -9.46 15.48
CA THR A 360 -7.81 -9.80 16.60
C THR A 360 -7.96 -11.30 16.78
N TYR A 361 -8.06 -11.70 18.04
CA TYR A 361 -8.63 -12.96 18.48
C TYR A 361 -10.10 -12.74 18.82
N ILE A 362 -11.00 -13.60 18.32
CA ILE A 362 -12.45 -13.53 18.52
C ILE A 362 -12.94 -14.82 19.15
N ALA A 363 -13.79 -14.73 20.17
CA ALA A 363 -14.55 -15.86 20.67
C ALA A 363 -16.06 -15.61 20.50
N PHE A 364 -16.76 -16.64 20.09
CA PHE A 364 -18.21 -16.70 19.97
C PHE A 364 -18.75 -17.66 21.01
N GLU A 365 -19.64 -17.18 21.88
CA GLU A 365 -20.26 -17.95 22.97
C GLU A 365 -21.78 -17.78 22.88
N ASP A 366 -22.47 -18.81 22.42
CA ASP A 366 -23.93 -18.86 22.20
C ASP A 366 -24.47 -17.69 21.38
N VAL A 367 -23.72 -17.25 20.36
CA VAL A 367 -24.11 -16.11 19.53
C VAL A 367 -25.29 -16.50 18.65
N LYS A 368 -26.41 -15.78 18.83
CA LYS A 368 -27.64 -15.97 18.04
C LYS A 368 -27.53 -15.20 16.72
N VAL A 369 -27.46 -15.93 15.61
CA VAL A 369 -27.38 -15.35 14.26
C VAL A 369 -28.64 -15.70 13.49
N PRO A 370 -29.45 -14.72 13.01
CA PRO A 370 -30.62 -14.99 12.21
C PRO A 370 -30.32 -15.84 10.98
N VAL A 371 -31.16 -16.80 10.65
CA VAL A 371 -30.97 -17.68 9.48
C VAL A 371 -30.88 -16.89 8.16
N GLU A 372 -31.51 -15.72 8.10
CA GLU A 372 -31.43 -14.78 6.97
C GLU A 372 -30.03 -14.16 6.76
N ASN A 373 -29.15 -14.25 7.76
CA ASN A 373 -27.75 -13.82 7.67
C ASN A 373 -26.82 -14.89 7.03
N LEU A 374 -27.37 -16.00 6.53
CA LEU A 374 -26.64 -16.99 5.76
C LEU A 374 -26.17 -16.38 4.42
N ILE A 375 -24.87 -16.47 4.16
CA ILE A 375 -24.25 -16.02 2.91
C ILE A 375 -24.14 -17.22 1.97
N GLY A 376 -24.90 -17.19 0.87
CA GLY A 376 -24.99 -18.30 -0.07
C GLY A 376 -25.97 -19.39 0.41
N LYS A 377 -25.50 -20.65 0.41
CA LYS A 377 -26.28 -21.83 0.81
C LYS A 377 -25.58 -22.57 1.95
N GLU A 378 -26.37 -23.14 2.84
CA GLU A 378 -25.86 -23.99 3.91
C GLU A 378 -25.01 -25.14 3.35
N ASN A 379 -23.90 -25.43 4.03
CA ASN A 379 -22.91 -26.45 3.64
C ASN A 379 -22.25 -26.21 2.26
N LYS A 380 -22.31 -24.98 1.73
CA LYS A 380 -21.63 -24.57 0.49
C LYS A 380 -20.72 -23.35 0.68
N GLY A 381 -20.46 -22.97 1.93
CA GLY A 381 -19.63 -21.81 2.29
C GLY A 381 -18.18 -21.93 1.82
N PHE A 382 -17.61 -23.14 1.80
CA PHE A 382 -16.24 -23.36 1.33
C PHE A 382 -16.04 -22.86 -0.12
N ARG A 383 -17.00 -23.11 -1.00
CA ARG A 383 -16.97 -22.60 -2.38
C ARG A 383 -17.02 -21.08 -2.43
N VAL A 384 -17.85 -20.46 -1.59
CA VAL A 384 -17.94 -18.99 -1.48
C VAL A 384 -16.61 -18.38 -1.05
N ILE A 385 -15.95 -18.98 -0.05
CA ILE A 385 -14.62 -18.56 0.41
C ILE A 385 -13.60 -18.64 -0.73
N MET A 386 -13.58 -19.76 -1.46
CA MET A 386 -12.61 -19.97 -2.55
C MET A 386 -12.75 -18.95 -3.70
N THR A 387 -13.96 -18.48 -4.00
CA THR A 387 -14.17 -17.47 -5.07
C THR A 387 -13.52 -16.13 -4.74
N ASN A 388 -13.35 -15.80 -3.47
CA ASN A 388 -12.74 -14.53 -3.05
C ASN A 388 -11.21 -14.59 -2.94
N PHE A 389 -10.61 -15.76 -2.79
CA PHE A 389 -9.19 -15.88 -2.50
C PHE A 389 -8.26 -15.34 -3.60
N ASN A 390 -8.67 -15.43 -4.87
CA ASN A 390 -7.86 -14.87 -5.95
C ASN A 390 -7.82 -13.33 -5.88
N HIS A 391 -8.94 -12.68 -5.58
CA HIS A 391 -9.00 -11.22 -5.37
C HIS A 391 -8.13 -10.80 -4.18
N GLU A 392 -8.23 -11.49 -3.04
CA GLU A 392 -7.37 -11.26 -1.87
C GLU A 392 -5.88 -11.37 -2.22
N ARG A 393 -5.48 -12.42 -2.94
CA ARG A 393 -4.08 -12.63 -3.36
C ARG A 393 -3.59 -11.52 -4.28
N VAL A 394 -4.41 -11.06 -5.22
CA VAL A 394 -4.08 -9.92 -6.10
C VAL A 394 -3.85 -8.67 -5.26
N GLY A 395 -4.68 -8.39 -4.27
CA GLY A 395 -4.48 -7.27 -3.32
C GLY A 395 -3.14 -7.38 -2.57
N ILE A 396 -2.76 -8.58 -2.09
CA ILE A 396 -1.46 -8.83 -1.44
C ILE A 396 -0.30 -8.59 -2.42
N ILE A 397 -0.42 -9.03 -3.68
CA ILE A 397 0.60 -8.82 -4.72
C ILE A 397 0.84 -7.33 -4.95
N ILE A 398 -0.22 -6.55 -5.16
CA ILE A 398 -0.16 -5.10 -5.44
C ILE A 398 0.57 -4.39 -4.28
N GLN A 399 0.15 -4.64 -3.05
CA GLN A 399 0.73 -4.04 -1.84
C GLN A 399 2.21 -4.41 -1.68
N SER A 400 2.55 -5.69 -1.85
CA SER A 400 3.94 -6.19 -1.72
C SER A 400 4.87 -5.54 -2.74
N LEU A 401 4.42 -5.39 -4.00
CA LEU A 401 5.19 -4.74 -5.05
C LEU A 401 5.34 -3.24 -4.82
N ARG A 402 4.31 -2.54 -4.34
CA ARG A 402 4.43 -1.13 -3.97
C ARG A 402 5.39 -0.94 -2.80
N PHE A 403 5.33 -1.77 -1.78
CA PHE A 403 6.28 -1.70 -0.66
C PHE A 403 7.72 -1.99 -1.10
N SER A 404 7.89 -2.90 -2.06
CA SER A 404 9.20 -3.12 -2.70
C SER A 404 9.71 -1.86 -3.40
N ARG A 405 8.85 -1.15 -4.14
CA ARG A 405 9.18 0.14 -4.78
C ARG A 405 9.52 1.22 -3.74
N VAL A 406 8.77 1.31 -2.64
CA VAL A 406 9.09 2.25 -1.55
C VAL A 406 10.45 1.93 -0.93
N CYS A 407 10.76 0.67 -0.66
CA CYS A 407 12.09 0.27 -0.17
C CYS A 407 13.19 0.67 -1.15
N PHE A 408 12.97 0.49 -2.45
CA PHE A 408 13.90 0.88 -3.51
C PHE A 408 14.07 2.41 -3.57
N GLU A 409 12.97 3.15 -3.64
CA GLU A 409 12.93 4.61 -3.73
C GLU A 409 13.66 5.27 -2.55
N GLU A 410 13.35 4.88 -1.32
CA GLU A 410 14.01 5.37 -0.12
C GLU A 410 15.51 5.03 -0.12
N SER A 411 15.88 3.85 -0.61
CA SER A 411 17.29 3.44 -0.75
C SER A 411 18.06 4.33 -1.74
N VAL A 412 17.47 4.65 -2.90
CA VAL A 412 18.08 5.54 -3.89
C VAL A 412 18.21 6.95 -3.33
N LYS A 413 17.14 7.50 -2.72
CA LYS A 413 17.15 8.83 -2.09
C LYS A 413 18.23 8.94 -1.01
N TYR A 414 18.33 7.93 -0.14
CA TYR A 414 19.36 7.88 0.89
C TYR A 414 20.77 7.74 0.33
N ALA A 415 21.00 6.77 -0.57
CA ALA A 415 22.31 6.50 -1.15
C ALA A 415 22.85 7.67 -1.98
N SER A 416 21.98 8.48 -2.57
CA SER A 416 22.34 9.68 -3.33
C SER A 416 22.81 10.84 -2.44
N LYS A 417 22.43 10.88 -1.17
CA LYS A 417 22.77 11.94 -0.19
C LYS A 417 23.92 11.51 0.75
N ARG A 418 23.93 10.26 1.21
CA ARG A 418 24.91 9.74 2.18
C ARG A 418 26.30 9.56 1.56
N LYS A 419 27.33 10.04 2.22
CA LYS A 419 28.74 9.87 1.82
C LYS A 419 29.49 8.94 2.78
N THR A 420 30.32 8.05 2.22
CA THR A 420 31.26 7.17 2.92
C THR A 420 32.53 7.02 2.08
N PHE A 421 33.68 6.95 2.70
CA PHE A 421 34.97 6.84 1.98
C PHE A 421 35.14 7.91 0.88
N GLY A 422 34.70 9.14 1.14
CA GLY A 422 34.81 10.26 0.22
C GLY A 422 33.83 10.29 -0.96
N LYS A 423 32.96 9.28 -1.14
CA LYS A 423 31.99 9.14 -2.24
C LYS A 423 30.57 9.01 -1.71
N ARG A 424 29.55 9.32 -2.53
CA ARG A 424 28.16 8.99 -2.21
C ARG A 424 27.98 7.48 -2.20
N LEU A 425 27.03 6.96 -1.38
CA LEU A 425 26.78 5.51 -1.35
C LEU A 425 26.41 4.96 -2.73
N ILE A 426 25.62 5.69 -3.52
CA ILE A 426 25.23 5.29 -4.87
C ILE A 426 26.42 5.10 -5.82
N GLU A 427 27.57 5.72 -5.54
CA GLU A 427 28.78 5.61 -6.36
C GLU A 427 29.57 4.31 -6.10
N HIS A 428 29.22 3.55 -5.05
CA HIS A 428 29.83 2.26 -4.74
C HIS A 428 29.17 1.13 -5.57
N PRO A 429 29.96 0.31 -6.28
CA PRO A 429 29.41 -0.77 -7.13
C PRO A 429 28.49 -1.74 -6.38
N VAL A 430 28.83 -2.09 -5.14
CA VAL A 430 28.01 -3.00 -4.32
C VAL A 430 26.62 -2.44 -4.05
N ILE A 431 26.45 -1.13 -3.88
CA ILE A 431 25.15 -0.49 -3.67
C ILE A 431 24.34 -0.51 -4.96
N ARG A 432 24.97 -0.15 -6.10
CA ARG A 432 24.29 -0.23 -7.40
C ARG A 432 23.87 -1.66 -7.75
N LEU A 433 24.68 -2.66 -7.39
CA LEU A 433 24.32 -4.07 -7.61
C LEU A 433 23.07 -4.47 -6.77
N LYS A 434 22.99 -4.06 -5.50
CA LYS A 434 21.81 -4.27 -4.66
C LYS A 434 20.57 -3.64 -5.28
N LEU A 435 20.66 -2.37 -5.67
CA LEU A 435 19.56 -1.65 -6.33
C LEU A 435 19.16 -2.33 -7.65
N ALA A 436 20.09 -2.78 -8.47
CA ALA A 436 19.79 -3.50 -9.71
C ALA A 436 19.05 -4.82 -9.45
N HIS A 437 19.42 -5.55 -8.40
CA HIS A 437 18.71 -6.77 -8.02
C HIS A 437 17.30 -6.52 -7.49
N MET A 438 17.07 -5.41 -6.76
CA MET A 438 15.73 -4.98 -6.35
C MET A 438 14.90 -4.61 -7.58
N ALA A 439 15.37 -3.71 -8.43
CA ALA A 439 14.66 -3.22 -9.60
C ALA A 439 14.22 -4.34 -10.55
N ARG A 440 15.12 -5.27 -10.91
CA ARG A 440 14.78 -6.37 -11.83
C ARG A 440 13.67 -7.29 -11.32
N GLN A 441 13.61 -7.54 -10.00
CA GLN A 441 12.57 -8.38 -9.40
C GLN A 441 11.23 -7.63 -9.33
N ILE A 442 11.27 -6.33 -9.01
CA ILE A 442 10.09 -5.47 -9.00
C ILE A 442 9.48 -5.42 -10.40
N GLU A 443 10.27 -5.06 -11.41
CA GLU A 443 9.76 -4.88 -12.79
C GLU A 443 9.24 -6.18 -13.40
N ALA A 444 9.95 -7.30 -13.20
CA ALA A 444 9.49 -8.61 -13.68
C ALA A 444 8.14 -9.01 -13.05
N SER A 445 8.01 -8.82 -11.73
CA SER A 445 6.77 -9.16 -11.01
C SER A 445 5.63 -8.18 -11.34
N TYR A 446 5.92 -6.90 -11.50
CA TYR A 446 4.92 -5.89 -11.83
C TYR A 446 4.36 -6.09 -13.24
N SER A 447 5.21 -6.36 -14.24
CA SER A 447 4.76 -6.68 -15.61
C SER A 447 3.88 -7.93 -15.64
N TRP A 448 4.18 -8.92 -14.82
CA TRP A 448 3.33 -10.10 -14.68
C TRP A 448 1.99 -9.78 -14.01
N LEU A 449 1.99 -8.90 -13.00
CA LEU A 449 0.75 -8.41 -12.37
C LEU A 449 -0.15 -7.69 -13.38
N GLU A 450 0.39 -6.76 -14.17
CA GLU A 450 -0.37 -6.05 -15.20
C GLU A 450 -1.02 -7.02 -16.20
N ASN A 451 -0.27 -8.05 -16.64
CA ASN A 451 -0.81 -9.08 -17.49
C ASN A 451 -1.95 -9.86 -16.83
N LEU A 452 -1.81 -10.25 -15.55
CA LEU A 452 -2.87 -10.98 -14.85
C LEU A 452 -4.13 -10.14 -14.63
N ILE A 453 -4.00 -8.86 -14.28
CA ILE A 453 -5.14 -7.93 -14.18
C ILE A 453 -5.86 -7.83 -15.53
N TYR A 454 -5.10 -7.67 -16.61
CA TYR A 454 -5.67 -7.64 -17.97
C TYR A 454 -6.44 -8.93 -18.31
N GLN A 455 -5.91 -10.09 -17.95
CA GLN A 455 -6.61 -11.36 -18.18
C GLN A 455 -7.90 -11.45 -17.32
N CYS A 456 -7.87 -10.98 -16.07
CA CYS A 456 -9.06 -10.90 -15.22
C CYS A 456 -10.14 -9.98 -15.82
N GLU A 457 -9.76 -8.88 -16.48
CA GLU A 457 -10.70 -7.98 -17.18
C GLU A 457 -11.32 -8.61 -18.45
N LYS A 458 -10.60 -9.49 -19.11
CA LYS A 458 -11.03 -10.07 -20.40
C LYS A 458 -11.80 -11.37 -20.28
N MET A 459 -11.58 -12.12 -19.21
CA MET A 459 -12.26 -13.39 -18.92
C MET A 459 -13.51 -13.14 -18.10
N ASP A 460 -14.52 -14.00 -18.25
CA ASP A 460 -15.56 -14.06 -17.23
C ASP A 460 -15.03 -14.61 -15.89
N GLU A 461 -15.76 -14.38 -14.81
CA GLU A 461 -15.30 -14.75 -13.48
C GLU A 461 -15.02 -16.27 -13.33
N ALA A 462 -15.82 -17.12 -13.95
CA ALA A 462 -15.65 -18.57 -13.87
C ALA A 462 -14.40 -19.03 -14.63
N GLU A 463 -14.18 -18.46 -15.82
CA GLU A 463 -12.99 -18.71 -16.62
C GLU A 463 -11.72 -18.20 -15.91
N ALA A 464 -11.75 -16.99 -15.39
CA ALA A 464 -10.62 -16.40 -14.66
C ALA A 464 -10.28 -17.22 -13.41
N MET A 465 -11.29 -17.64 -12.64
CA MET A 465 -11.09 -18.50 -11.46
C MET A 465 -10.46 -19.85 -11.83
N LEU A 466 -10.88 -20.44 -12.95
CA LEU A 466 -10.33 -21.71 -13.39
C LEU A 466 -8.90 -21.55 -13.92
N ARG A 467 -8.66 -20.62 -14.84
CA ARG A 467 -7.42 -20.54 -15.63
C ARG A 467 -6.30 -19.76 -14.95
N LEU A 468 -6.63 -18.73 -14.16
CA LEU A 468 -5.63 -17.82 -13.60
C LEU A 468 -5.22 -18.18 -12.16
N GLY A 469 -5.95 -19.05 -11.48
CA GLY A 469 -5.69 -19.40 -10.08
C GLY A 469 -4.27 -19.87 -9.80
N GLY A 470 -3.68 -20.67 -10.70
CA GLY A 470 -2.29 -21.13 -10.61
C GLY A 470 -1.27 -20.00 -10.77
N ALA A 471 -1.47 -19.14 -11.76
CA ALA A 471 -0.58 -18.01 -12.04
C ALA A 471 -0.65 -16.95 -10.92
N ILE A 472 -1.85 -16.64 -10.42
CA ILE A 472 -2.04 -15.72 -9.27
C ILE A 472 -1.35 -16.27 -8.02
N ALA A 473 -1.47 -17.57 -7.74
CA ALA A 473 -0.79 -18.20 -6.61
C ALA A 473 0.73 -18.10 -6.73
N SER A 474 1.28 -18.38 -7.92
CA SER A 474 2.72 -18.28 -8.18
C SER A 474 3.22 -16.83 -8.02
N LEU A 475 2.50 -15.85 -8.59
CA LEU A 475 2.89 -14.45 -8.45
C LEU A 475 2.74 -13.93 -7.01
N LYS A 476 1.76 -14.43 -6.23
CA LYS A 476 1.65 -14.08 -4.81
C LYS A 476 2.91 -14.48 -4.05
N ALA A 477 3.38 -15.70 -4.20
CA ALA A 477 4.64 -16.15 -3.59
C ALA A 477 5.83 -15.30 -4.09
N GLN A 478 5.96 -15.07 -5.40
CA GLN A 478 7.03 -14.26 -5.97
C GLN A 478 7.02 -12.82 -5.43
N ALA A 479 5.85 -12.17 -5.35
CA ALA A 479 5.73 -10.78 -4.90
C ALA A 479 6.12 -10.61 -3.42
N THR A 480 5.74 -11.55 -2.56
CA THR A 480 6.09 -11.52 -1.14
C THR A 480 7.57 -11.82 -0.89
N ILE A 481 8.18 -12.73 -1.65
CA ILE A 481 9.63 -12.97 -1.67
C ILE A 481 10.38 -11.71 -2.15
N THR A 482 9.88 -11.06 -3.20
CA THR A 482 10.46 -9.80 -3.71
C THR A 482 10.39 -8.71 -2.65
N PHE A 483 9.28 -8.60 -1.93
CA PHE A 483 9.14 -7.62 -0.84
C PHE A 483 10.13 -7.91 0.30
N GLU A 484 10.25 -9.14 0.74
CA GLU A 484 11.23 -9.53 1.77
C GLU A 484 12.66 -9.20 1.34
N PHE A 485 13.02 -9.54 0.10
CA PHE A 485 14.31 -9.21 -0.47
C PHE A 485 14.56 -7.71 -0.50
N CYS A 486 13.61 -6.91 -1.00
CA CYS A 486 13.75 -5.46 -1.09
C CYS A 486 13.84 -4.79 0.29
N ALA A 487 13.02 -5.22 1.25
CA ALA A 487 13.05 -4.70 2.62
C ALA A 487 14.40 -4.99 3.30
N ARG A 488 14.93 -6.22 3.13
CA ARG A 488 16.25 -6.61 3.64
C ARG A 488 17.38 -5.81 3.00
N GLU A 489 17.40 -5.66 1.68
CA GLU A 489 18.45 -4.91 0.99
C GLU A 489 18.40 -3.41 1.33
N ALA A 490 17.19 -2.84 1.42
CA ALA A 490 17.01 -1.45 1.86
C ALA A 490 17.51 -1.26 3.29
N SER A 491 17.14 -2.14 4.21
CA SER A 491 17.63 -2.10 5.60
C SER A 491 19.16 -2.14 5.64
N GLN A 492 19.79 -2.97 4.82
CA GLN A 492 21.24 -3.06 4.73
C GLN A 492 21.88 -1.78 4.16
N ILE A 493 21.26 -1.12 3.19
CA ILE A 493 21.72 0.15 2.62
C ILE A 493 21.63 1.28 3.67
N PHE A 494 20.56 1.33 4.45
CA PHE A 494 20.37 2.32 5.52
C PHE A 494 21.26 2.06 6.75
N GLY A 495 21.66 0.79 6.97
CA GLY A 495 22.42 0.41 8.15
C GLY A 495 21.67 0.71 9.46
N GLY A 496 22.36 1.22 10.48
CA GLY A 496 21.77 1.48 11.79
C GLY A 496 20.52 2.39 11.80
N LEU A 497 20.31 3.22 10.77
CA LEU A 497 19.11 4.07 10.68
C LEU A 497 17.82 3.28 10.47
N SER A 498 17.88 2.12 9.79
CA SER A 498 16.73 1.24 9.61
C SER A 498 16.58 0.20 10.72
N TYR A 499 17.52 0.13 11.65
CA TYR A 499 17.41 -0.68 12.86
C TYR A 499 16.73 0.08 14.00
N SER A 500 16.81 1.41 13.95
CA SER A 500 16.13 2.31 14.91
C SER A 500 14.75 2.68 14.41
N ARG A 501 13.75 2.63 15.29
CA ARG A 501 12.37 3.04 14.97
C ARG A 501 12.30 4.55 14.72
N GLY A 502 11.52 4.95 13.71
CA GLY A 502 11.33 6.34 13.34
C GLY A 502 12.51 6.97 12.58
N GLY A 503 12.46 8.29 12.41
CA GLY A 503 13.48 9.04 11.70
C GLY A 503 13.59 8.70 10.20
N GLN A 504 14.76 8.94 9.63
CA GLN A 504 14.99 8.80 8.18
C GLN A 504 14.85 7.36 7.67
N GLY A 505 15.17 6.36 8.49
CA GLY A 505 15.03 4.94 8.16
C GLY A 505 13.66 4.33 8.52
N GLY A 506 12.75 5.13 9.09
CA GLY A 506 11.52 4.62 9.70
C GLY A 506 10.55 3.92 8.73
N LYS A 507 10.48 4.35 7.46
CA LYS A 507 9.68 3.65 6.43
C LYS A 507 10.24 2.23 6.18
N VAL A 508 11.55 2.11 6.02
CA VAL A 508 12.23 0.84 5.74
C VAL A 508 12.14 -0.09 6.96
N GLU A 509 12.35 0.43 8.17
CA GLU A 509 12.23 -0.33 9.41
C GLU A 509 10.82 -0.90 9.56
N ARG A 510 9.77 -0.06 9.37
CA ARG A 510 8.38 -0.47 9.47
C ARG A 510 8.02 -1.55 8.44
N LEU A 511 8.39 -1.34 7.18
CA LEU A 511 8.15 -2.31 6.11
C LEU A 511 8.87 -3.64 6.37
N TYR A 512 10.07 -3.62 6.97
CA TYR A 512 10.79 -4.85 7.30
C TYR A 512 10.09 -5.66 8.40
N ARG A 513 9.45 -5.01 9.36
CA ARG A 513 8.58 -5.68 10.35
C ARG A 513 7.32 -6.28 9.72
N ASP A 514 6.78 -5.63 8.67
CA ASP A 514 5.52 -6.00 8.06
C ASP A 514 5.63 -7.20 7.10
N VAL A 515 6.83 -7.54 6.62
CA VAL A 515 7.07 -8.60 5.61
C VAL A 515 6.32 -9.90 5.91
N ARG A 516 6.41 -10.42 7.13
CA ARG A 516 5.80 -11.72 7.48
C ARG A 516 4.28 -11.69 7.45
N ALA A 517 3.68 -10.54 7.72
CA ALA A 517 2.24 -10.36 7.60
C ALA A 517 1.74 -10.47 6.15
N TYR A 518 2.59 -10.28 5.16
CA TYR A 518 2.27 -10.44 3.73
C TYR A 518 2.61 -11.84 3.21
N ALA A 519 3.68 -12.45 3.70
CA ALA A 519 4.13 -13.77 3.24
C ALA A 519 3.18 -14.91 3.69
N ILE A 520 2.61 -14.81 4.90
CA ILE A 520 1.86 -15.88 5.55
C ILE A 520 0.40 -15.98 5.05
N PRO A 521 -0.45 -14.91 5.11
CA PRO A 521 -1.86 -14.99 4.75
C PRO A 521 -2.10 -15.07 3.24
N GLY A 522 -3.34 -15.36 2.86
CA GLY A 522 -3.70 -15.62 1.46
C GLY A 522 -3.09 -16.93 0.92
N GLY A 523 -2.48 -17.73 1.80
CA GLY A 523 -1.67 -18.93 1.57
C GLY A 523 -0.18 -18.65 1.67
N SER A 524 0.54 -19.48 2.47
CA SER A 524 2.00 -19.39 2.59
C SER A 524 2.69 -19.65 1.24
N GLU A 525 3.96 -19.29 1.13
CA GLU A 525 4.75 -19.46 -0.09
C GLU A 525 4.69 -20.90 -0.60
N GLU A 526 4.87 -21.89 0.27
CA GLU A 526 4.87 -23.31 -0.06
C GLU A 526 3.50 -23.77 -0.56
N ILE A 527 2.43 -23.36 0.14
CA ILE A 527 1.04 -23.67 -0.28
C ILE A 527 0.73 -23.04 -1.63
N MET A 528 1.20 -21.82 -1.88
CA MET A 528 0.94 -21.12 -3.13
C MET A 528 1.72 -21.73 -4.29
N LEU A 529 2.97 -22.11 -4.10
CA LEU A 529 3.80 -22.73 -5.14
C LEU A 529 3.27 -24.12 -5.51
N ASP A 530 2.90 -24.95 -4.52
CA ASP A 530 2.25 -26.24 -4.76
C ASP A 530 0.90 -26.08 -5.47
N LEU A 531 0.05 -25.15 -4.99
CA LEU A 531 -1.24 -24.84 -5.62
C LEU A 531 -1.06 -24.41 -7.07
N SER A 532 -0.04 -23.61 -7.36
CA SER A 532 0.20 -23.07 -8.71
C SER A 532 0.36 -24.19 -9.73
N ILE A 533 1.17 -25.18 -9.43
CA ILE A 533 1.41 -26.33 -10.32
C ILE A 533 0.19 -27.24 -10.36
N ARG A 534 -0.39 -27.60 -9.22
CA ARG A 534 -1.58 -28.48 -9.17
C ARG A 534 -2.75 -27.89 -9.98
N GLN A 535 -3.00 -26.58 -9.86
CA GLN A 535 -4.08 -25.92 -10.58
C GLN A 535 -3.79 -25.86 -12.08
N SER A 536 -2.57 -25.47 -12.46
CA SER A 536 -2.17 -25.41 -13.88
C SER A 536 -2.27 -26.77 -14.56
N MET A 537 -1.87 -27.84 -13.87
CA MET A 537 -1.99 -29.22 -14.39
C MET A 537 -3.46 -29.65 -14.52
N ARG A 538 -4.34 -29.27 -13.60
CA ARG A 538 -5.79 -29.52 -13.72
C ARG A 538 -6.37 -28.85 -14.97
N VAL A 539 -6.01 -27.58 -15.18
CA VAL A 539 -6.45 -26.83 -16.36
C VAL A 539 -5.95 -27.47 -17.65
N ALA A 540 -4.65 -27.79 -17.71
CA ALA A 540 -4.06 -28.44 -18.88
C ALA A 540 -4.75 -29.78 -19.20
N LYS A 541 -5.04 -30.58 -18.18
CA LYS A 541 -5.79 -31.84 -18.34
C LYS A 541 -7.22 -31.62 -18.84
N ALA A 542 -7.92 -30.62 -18.30
CA ALA A 542 -9.27 -30.24 -18.74
C ALA A 542 -9.29 -29.77 -20.21
N MET A 543 -8.18 -29.18 -20.68
CA MET A 543 -7.97 -28.74 -22.05
C MET A 543 -7.46 -29.85 -22.99
N GLY A 544 -7.40 -31.10 -22.53
CA GLY A 544 -7.04 -32.25 -23.37
C GLY A 544 -5.55 -32.62 -23.35
N MET A 545 -4.75 -32.05 -22.46
CA MET A 545 -3.35 -32.49 -22.29
C MET A 545 -3.31 -33.94 -21.82
N LYS A 546 -2.58 -34.77 -22.54
CA LYS A 546 -2.30 -36.16 -22.18
C LYS A 546 -1.01 -36.16 -21.35
N LEU A 547 -1.12 -36.47 -20.04
CA LEU A 547 0.00 -36.62 -19.11
C LEU A 547 0.35 -38.09 -18.97
#